data_80acf19d736cc7b893ee8521d1940e8b
#
_entry.id   80acf19d736cc7b893ee8521d1940e8b
#
_cell.length_a   1.000
_cell.length_b   1.000
_cell.length_c   1.000
_cell.angle_alpha   90.00
_cell.angle_beta   90.00
_cell.angle_gamma   90.00
#
_symmetry.space_group_name_H-M   'P 1'
#
loop_
_entity.id
_entity.type
_entity.pdbx_description
1 polymer ?
#
loop_
_entity_poly.entity_id
_entity_poly.type
_entity_poly.pdbx_seq_one_letter_code
_entity_poly.pdbx_strand_id
1 'polypeptide(L)'
;MVEVVELDGWVEQLGGVAVATTDTMLRETGLVQPPTVHLLSGELDPPYVGYLTCRPFYRGADAEVAVAGLGVLPAALGVSRLVVTWENADLCTALELPDGDGFLPGVVVLDAGRDGHVLRWHPMRMHFVPAAGGGTARVDPEWGPVRHVRDGELPGPVARLLGVWRAERDWPEVEVIGTCAALETAGYGMRWVSRHVSESAPSWVRLLAPLMG
;
A
#
# COMPACT_ATOMS: atom_id res chain seq x y z
N MET A 1 16.41 12.63 -15.93
CA MET A 1 16.97 11.25 -15.91
C MET A 1 17.47 10.84 -14.53
N VAL A 2 17.90 11.75 -13.65
CA VAL A 2 18.31 11.47 -12.24
C VAL A 2 17.08 11.11 -11.38
N GLU A 3 15.94 11.77 -11.57
CA GLU A 3 14.71 11.63 -10.80
C GLU A 3 14.08 10.21 -10.86
N VAL A 4 14.12 9.55 -12.02
CA VAL A 4 13.54 8.21 -12.20
C VAL A 4 14.35 7.15 -11.44
N VAL A 5 15.66 7.25 -11.44
CA VAL A 5 16.56 6.26 -10.80
C VAL A 5 16.40 6.29 -9.28
N GLU A 6 16.17 7.46 -8.69
CA GLU A 6 16.00 7.61 -7.25
C GLU A 6 14.66 7.00 -6.76
N LEU A 7 13.57 7.21 -7.50
CA LEU A 7 12.27 6.62 -7.17
C LEU A 7 12.28 5.09 -7.25
N ASP A 8 13.03 4.50 -8.20
CA ASP A 8 13.14 3.04 -8.32
C ASP A 8 13.83 2.42 -7.10
N GLY A 9 14.85 3.08 -6.55
CA GLY A 9 15.52 2.65 -5.32
C GLY A 9 14.55 2.61 -4.11
N TRP A 10 13.68 3.61 -4.00
CA TRP A 10 12.63 3.63 -2.99
C TRP A 10 11.61 2.49 -3.15
N VAL A 11 11.20 2.19 -4.38
CA VAL A 11 10.27 1.08 -4.65
C VAL A 11 10.87 -0.26 -4.21
N GLU A 12 12.14 -0.52 -4.52
CA GLU A 12 12.85 -1.72 -4.08
C GLU A 12 12.92 -1.81 -2.55
N GLN A 13 13.28 -0.71 -1.89
CA GLN A 13 13.36 -0.65 -0.43
C GLN A 13 11.99 -0.89 0.23
N LEU A 14 10.94 -0.23 -0.25
CA LEU A 14 9.58 -0.40 0.29
C LEU A 14 9.06 -1.81 0.07
N GLY A 15 9.35 -2.43 -1.08
CA GLY A 15 9.04 -3.83 -1.35
C GLY A 15 9.74 -4.77 -0.36
N GLY A 16 11.03 -4.56 -0.12
CA GLY A 16 11.79 -5.31 0.88
C GLY A 16 11.22 -5.16 2.30
N VAL A 17 10.84 -3.95 2.69
CA VAL A 17 10.19 -3.70 3.99
C VAL A 17 8.85 -4.42 4.09
N ALA A 18 8.01 -4.40 3.06
CA ALA A 18 6.72 -5.07 3.06
C ALA A 18 6.87 -6.59 3.26
N VAL A 19 7.80 -7.22 2.56
CA VAL A 19 8.10 -8.66 2.69
C VAL A 19 8.60 -8.97 4.10
N ALA A 20 9.59 -8.23 4.60
CA ALA A 20 10.16 -8.44 5.93
C ALA A 20 9.12 -8.25 7.05
N THR A 21 8.25 -7.24 6.91
CA THR A 21 7.15 -7.00 7.87
C THR A 21 6.15 -8.14 7.86
N THR A 22 5.75 -8.62 6.68
CA THR A 22 4.84 -9.77 6.55
C THR A 22 5.46 -11.03 7.13
N ASP A 23 6.75 -11.30 6.87
CA ASP A 23 7.48 -12.44 7.47
C ASP A 23 7.42 -12.39 9.00
N THR A 24 7.76 -11.26 9.58
CA THR A 24 7.75 -11.06 11.03
C THR A 24 6.35 -11.24 11.61
N MET A 25 5.32 -10.61 11.03
CA MET A 25 3.94 -10.71 11.51
C MET A 25 3.41 -12.14 11.44
N LEU A 26 3.66 -12.86 10.34
CA LEU A 26 3.25 -14.26 10.21
C LEU A 26 3.88 -15.14 11.28
N ARG A 27 5.19 -14.98 11.54
CA ARG A 27 5.91 -15.75 12.58
C ARG A 27 5.46 -15.43 13.99
N GLU A 28 5.15 -14.18 14.27
CA GLU A 28 4.80 -13.72 15.63
C GLU A 28 3.31 -13.88 15.93
N THR A 29 2.44 -13.56 14.98
CA THR A 29 1.00 -13.42 15.21
C THR A 29 0.14 -14.32 14.32
N GLY A 30 0.69 -14.86 13.24
CA GLY A 30 -0.07 -15.56 12.20
C GLY A 30 -0.94 -14.64 11.34
N LEU A 31 -0.77 -13.32 11.45
CA LEU A 31 -1.52 -12.33 10.71
C LEU A 31 -0.65 -11.73 9.60
N VAL A 32 -1.28 -11.12 8.61
CA VAL A 32 -0.64 -10.34 7.56
C VAL A 32 -0.96 -8.85 7.75
N GLN A 33 -0.12 -7.99 7.18
CA GLN A 33 -0.42 -6.56 7.21
C GLN A 33 -1.58 -6.20 6.27
N PRO A 34 -2.41 -5.21 6.64
CA PRO A 34 -3.49 -4.75 5.78
C PRO A 34 -2.93 -4.15 4.48
N PRO A 35 -3.73 -4.10 3.39
CA PRO A 35 -3.36 -3.38 2.18
C PRO A 35 -2.86 -1.98 2.51
N THR A 36 -1.69 -1.62 2.00
CA THR A 36 -1.00 -0.37 2.34
C THR A 36 -0.56 0.35 1.07
N VAL A 37 -0.72 1.67 1.04
CA VAL A 37 -0.29 2.55 -0.05
C VAL A 37 0.81 3.46 0.47
N HIS A 38 2.01 3.35 -0.10
CA HIS A 38 3.11 4.28 0.12
C HIS A 38 3.09 5.37 -0.94
N LEU A 39 3.33 6.60 -0.52
CA LEU A 39 3.22 7.82 -1.30
C LEU A 39 4.61 8.36 -1.63
N LEU A 40 4.87 8.58 -2.92
CA LEU A 40 6.11 9.13 -3.41
C LEU A 40 5.85 10.37 -4.29
N SER A 41 6.66 11.41 -4.10
CA SER A 41 6.62 12.61 -4.92
C SER A 41 8.02 12.95 -5.40
N GLY A 42 8.21 12.99 -6.72
CA GLY A 42 9.48 13.39 -7.33
C GLY A 42 9.86 14.87 -7.08
N GLU A 43 8.94 15.68 -6.58
CA GLU A 43 9.18 17.08 -6.22
C GLU A 43 9.85 17.24 -4.84
N LEU A 44 10.05 16.13 -4.11
CA LEU A 44 10.61 16.14 -2.76
C LEU A 44 11.95 15.41 -2.70
N ASP A 45 12.80 15.84 -1.78
CA ASP A 45 14.04 15.18 -1.41
C ASP A 45 14.09 15.00 0.13
N PRO A 46 14.07 13.77 0.62
CA PRO A 46 13.79 12.51 -0.07
C PRO A 46 12.33 12.42 -0.58
N PRO A 47 12.05 11.62 -1.63
CA PRO A 47 10.74 11.61 -2.30
C PRO A 47 9.62 10.91 -1.50
N TYR A 48 9.93 10.20 -0.44
CA TYR A 48 8.96 9.46 0.37
C TYR A 48 8.14 10.39 1.25
N VAL A 49 6.82 10.41 1.06
CA VAL A 49 5.86 11.26 1.79
C VAL A 49 5.34 10.60 3.05
N GLY A 50 5.01 9.32 2.96
CA GLY A 50 4.38 8.55 4.01
C GLY A 50 3.56 7.39 3.47
N TYR A 51 2.65 6.85 4.28
CA TYR A 51 1.78 5.76 3.85
C TYR A 51 0.39 5.80 4.47
N LEU A 52 -0.55 5.14 3.77
CA LEU A 52 -1.89 4.82 4.25
C LEU A 52 -2.02 3.31 4.42
N THR A 53 -2.60 2.86 5.53
CA THR A 53 -3.07 1.49 5.71
C THR A 53 -4.58 1.42 5.59
N CYS A 54 -5.07 0.36 4.95
CA CYS A 54 -6.48 0.10 4.83
C CYS A 54 -7.14 -0.02 6.22
N ARG A 55 -8.34 0.53 6.36
CA ARG A 55 -9.16 0.34 7.54
C ARG A 55 -9.57 -1.12 7.69
N PRO A 56 -9.93 -1.58 8.89
CA PRO A 56 -10.61 -2.86 9.05
C PRO A 56 -11.88 -2.91 8.18
N PHE A 57 -12.16 -4.09 7.63
CA PHE A 57 -13.32 -4.29 6.75
C PHE A 57 -13.93 -5.69 6.95
N TYR A 58 -15.20 -5.83 6.58
CA TYR A 58 -15.84 -7.11 6.38
C TYR A 58 -15.59 -7.61 4.95
N ARG A 59 -15.75 -8.92 4.70
CA ARG A 59 -15.58 -9.51 3.37
C ARG A 59 -16.61 -8.96 2.38
N GLY A 60 -16.30 -9.11 1.09
CA GLY A 60 -17.15 -8.69 -0.01
C GLY A 60 -17.14 -7.17 -0.22
N ALA A 61 -18.31 -6.57 -0.39
CA ALA A 61 -18.46 -5.17 -0.79
C ALA A 61 -17.76 -4.16 0.13
N ASP A 62 -17.67 -4.43 1.45
CA ASP A 62 -16.98 -3.54 2.38
C ASP A 62 -15.47 -3.55 2.16
N ALA A 63 -14.87 -4.72 1.89
CA ALA A 63 -13.47 -4.84 1.50
C ALA A 63 -13.18 -4.10 0.19
N GLU A 64 -14.08 -4.21 -0.79
CA GLU A 64 -13.95 -3.48 -2.06
C GLU A 64 -13.92 -1.96 -1.86
N VAL A 65 -14.84 -1.43 -1.05
CA VAL A 65 -14.90 0.01 -0.73
C VAL A 65 -13.66 0.44 0.04
N ALA A 66 -13.24 -0.35 1.03
CA ALA A 66 -12.09 -0.04 1.86
C ALA A 66 -10.79 0.04 1.05
N VAL A 67 -10.54 -0.93 0.17
CA VAL A 67 -9.33 -0.93 -0.67
C VAL A 67 -9.37 0.18 -1.71
N ALA A 68 -10.51 0.38 -2.40
CA ALA A 68 -10.64 1.45 -3.39
C ALA A 68 -10.46 2.85 -2.76
N GLY A 69 -10.91 3.04 -1.52
CA GLY A 69 -10.78 4.29 -0.76
C GLY A 69 -9.34 4.74 -0.51
N LEU A 70 -8.38 3.82 -0.54
CA LEU A 70 -6.95 4.15 -0.43
C LEU A 70 -6.45 5.09 -1.55
N GLY A 71 -7.16 5.17 -2.69
CA GLY A 71 -6.79 6.04 -3.81
C GLY A 71 -7.15 7.51 -3.64
N VAL A 72 -8.01 7.85 -2.66
CA VAL A 72 -8.57 9.21 -2.52
C VAL A 72 -7.50 10.21 -2.06
N LEU A 73 -6.76 9.88 -1.01
CA LEU A 73 -5.74 10.80 -0.48
C LEU A 73 -4.55 10.98 -1.44
N PRO A 74 -3.99 9.93 -2.07
CA PRO A 74 -2.98 10.12 -3.11
C PRO A 74 -3.43 11.03 -4.24
N ALA A 75 -4.72 10.96 -4.65
CA ALA A 75 -5.29 11.85 -5.64
C ALA A 75 -5.30 13.30 -5.15
N ALA A 76 -5.77 13.53 -3.92
CA ALA A 76 -5.84 14.87 -3.32
C ALA A 76 -4.45 15.51 -3.13
N LEU A 77 -3.42 14.69 -2.86
CA LEU A 77 -2.04 15.15 -2.70
C LEU A 77 -1.28 15.32 -4.02
N GLY A 78 -1.81 14.83 -5.13
CA GLY A 78 -1.14 14.91 -6.43
C GLY A 78 0.20 14.16 -6.50
N VAL A 79 0.41 13.15 -5.65
CA VAL A 79 1.68 12.39 -5.64
C VAL A 79 1.96 11.74 -6.98
N SER A 80 3.24 11.62 -7.35
CA SER A 80 3.65 11.20 -8.69
C SER A 80 3.74 9.68 -8.85
N ARG A 81 3.93 8.93 -7.75
CA ARG A 81 4.09 7.46 -7.78
C ARG A 81 3.52 6.83 -6.51
N LEU A 82 2.92 5.66 -6.65
CA LEU A 82 2.43 4.84 -5.55
C LEU A 82 3.15 3.49 -5.51
N VAL A 83 3.41 3.02 -4.28
CA VAL A 83 3.73 1.61 -4.05
C VAL A 83 2.61 1.03 -3.20
N VAL A 84 1.84 0.10 -3.78
CA VAL A 84 0.73 -0.55 -3.07
C VAL A 84 1.16 -1.97 -2.71
N THR A 85 0.96 -2.35 -1.45
CA THR A 85 1.35 -3.68 -0.96
C THR A 85 0.18 -4.38 -0.32
N TRP A 86 0.04 -5.69 -0.56
CA TRP A 86 -0.96 -6.55 0.07
C TRP A 86 -0.50 -8.01 0.08
N GLU A 87 -1.06 -8.80 0.99
CA GLU A 87 -0.95 -10.27 0.91
C GLU A 87 -2.05 -10.79 -0.03
N ASN A 88 -1.65 -11.57 -1.03
CA ASN A 88 -2.53 -11.89 -2.15
C ASN A 88 -3.69 -12.81 -1.78
N ALA A 89 -3.43 -13.91 -1.06
CA ALA A 89 -4.49 -14.86 -0.69
C ALA A 89 -5.49 -14.24 0.30
N ASP A 90 -5.01 -13.40 1.23
CA ASP A 90 -5.86 -12.70 2.18
C ASP A 90 -6.78 -11.70 1.46
N LEU A 91 -6.22 -10.89 0.55
CA LEU A 91 -7.02 -9.94 -0.23
C LEU A 91 -8.04 -10.66 -1.13
N CYS A 92 -7.65 -11.70 -1.85
CA CYS A 92 -8.57 -12.48 -2.70
C CYS A 92 -9.71 -13.09 -1.87
N THR A 93 -9.39 -13.62 -0.68
CA THR A 93 -10.39 -14.15 0.26
C THR A 93 -11.31 -13.05 0.78
N ALA A 94 -10.75 -11.89 1.11
CA ALA A 94 -11.53 -10.75 1.58
C ALA A 94 -12.49 -10.19 0.52
N LEU A 95 -12.09 -10.25 -0.74
CA LEU A 95 -12.89 -9.81 -1.89
C LEU A 95 -13.88 -10.88 -2.39
N GLU A 96 -13.93 -12.06 -1.77
CA GLU A 96 -14.77 -13.20 -2.18
C GLU A 96 -14.59 -13.56 -3.66
N LEU A 97 -13.33 -13.44 -4.15
CA LEU A 97 -13.03 -13.81 -5.54
C LEU A 97 -13.21 -15.33 -5.73
N PRO A 98 -13.62 -15.79 -6.92
CA PRO A 98 -13.77 -17.22 -7.18
C PRO A 98 -12.41 -17.95 -7.03
N ASP A 99 -12.44 -19.12 -6.41
CA ASP A 99 -11.26 -19.98 -6.26
C ASP A 99 -10.57 -20.21 -7.61
N GLY A 100 -9.25 -20.07 -7.63
CA GLY A 100 -8.44 -20.24 -8.84
C GLY A 100 -6.96 -20.02 -8.58
N ASP A 101 -6.17 -19.99 -9.63
CA ASP A 101 -4.71 -19.76 -9.57
C ASP A 101 -4.32 -18.41 -8.93
N GLY A 102 -5.29 -17.49 -8.77
CA GLY A 102 -5.09 -16.19 -8.11
C GLY A 102 -4.95 -16.25 -6.58
N PHE A 103 -5.33 -17.37 -5.94
CA PHE A 103 -5.29 -17.50 -4.47
C PHE A 103 -3.94 -17.96 -3.90
N LEU A 104 -2.87 -17.84 -4.67
CA LEU A 104 -1.55 -18.23 -4.18
C LEU A 104 -1.05 -17.23 -3.12
N PRO A 105 -0.60 -17.72 -1.96
CA PRO A 105 -0.05 -16.87 -0.90
C PRO A 105 1.20 -16.13 -1.37
N GLY A 106 1.34 -14.89 -0.93
CA GLY A 106 2.51 -14.08 -1.22
C GLY A 106 2.23 -12.59 -1.13
N VAL A 107 3.28 -11.81 -0.97
CA VAL A 107 3.18 -10.35 -0.96
C VAL A 107 3.26 -9.84 -2.39
N VAL A 108 2.27 -9.05 -2.77
CA VAL A 108 2.30 -8.25 -4.00
C VAL A 108 2.77 -6.85 -3.67
N VAL A 109 3.73 -6.38 -4.47
CA VAL A 109 4.21 -5.00 -4.48
C VAL A 109 3.87 -4.42 -5.85
N LEU A 110 2.88 -3.55 -5.88
CA LEU A 110 2.46 -2.84 -7.08
C LEU A 110 3.15 -1.48 -7.10
N ASP A 111 3.99 -1.30 -8.09
CA ASP A 111 4.65 -0.04 -8.41
C ASP A 111 3.88 0.67 -9.52
N ALA A 112 3.22 1.77 -9.21
CA ALA A 112 2.33 2.45 -10.14
C ALA A 112 2.75 3.91 -10.39
N GLY A 113 2.96 4.23 -11.66
CA GLY A 113 3.03 5.59 -12.20
C GLY A 113 1.68 6.04 -12.78
N ARG A 114 1.66 7.26 -13.36
CA ARG A 114 0.44 7.80 -13.98
C ARG A 114 0.00 6.97 -15.19
N ASP A 115 0.96 6.48 -15.99
CA ASP A 115 0.69 5.85 -17.30
C ASP A 115 0.73 4.32 -17.29
N GLY A 116 1.23 3.69 -16.21
CA GLY A 116 1.39 2.25 -16.17
C GLY A 116 1.71 1.72 -14.78
N HIS A 117 1.91 0.41 -14.67
CA HIS A 117 2.31 -0.21 -13.42
C HIS A 117 3.13 -1.48 -13.62
N VAL A 118 3.84 -1.89 -12.58
CA VAL A 118 4.57 -3.14 -12.50
C VAL A 118 4.17 -3.87 -11.23
N LEU A 119 3.73 -5.12 -11.37
CA LEU A 119 3.51 -6.02 -10.25
C LEU A 119 4.78 -6.80 -9.97
N ARG A 120 5.18 -6.83 -8.70
CA ARG A 120 6.21 -7.72 -8.17
C ARG A 120 5.54 -8.63 -7.17
N TRP A 121 5.44 -9.90 -7.51
CA TRP A 121 4.87 -10.90 -6.62
C TRP A 121 5.99 -11.69 -5.95
N HIS A 122 5.98 -11.70 -4.63
CA HIS A 122 6.86 -12.45 -3.75
C HIS A 122 6.08 -13.66 -3.23
N PRO A 123 6.11 -14.81 -3.94
CA PRO A 123 5.36 -15.99 -3.53
C PRO A 123 5.90 -16.55 -2.23
N MET A 124 5.00 -17.11 -1.42
CA MET A 124 5.39 -17.83 -0.21
C MET A 124 4.60 -19.13 -0.05
N ARG A 125 5.21 -20.09 0.65
CA ARG A 125 4.54 -21.26 1.19
C ARG A 125 4.40 -21.10 2.68
N MET A 126 3.23 -21.36 3.23
CA MET A 126 2.97 -21.26 4.66
C MET A 126 3.12 -22.64 5.30
N HIS A 127 4.06 -22.78 6.22
CA HIS A 127 4.23 -23.97 7.05
C HIS A 127 3.63 -23.71 8.44
N PHE A 128 2.63 -24.50 8.81
CA PHE A 128 2.03 -24.40 10.14
C PHE A 128 2.88 -25.18 11.12
N VAL A 129 3.49 -24.48 12.08
CA VAL A 129 4.29 -25.07 13.14
C VAL A 129 3.42 -25.21 14.40
N PRO A 130 3.12 -26.43 14.86
CA PRO A 130 2.36 -26.62 16.10
C PRO A 130 3.06 -25.97 17.29
N ALA A 131 2.31 -25.28 18.12
CA ALA A 131 2.87 -24.73 19.35
C ALA A 131 3.25 -25.83 20.33
N ALA A 132 4.44 -25.76 20.87
CA ALA A 132 4.82 -26.62 22.00
C ALA A 132 3.98 -26.24 23.23
N GLY A 133 3.30 -27.22 23.86
CA GLY A 133 2.58 -27.02 25.11
C GLY A 133 1.20 -26.34 25.01
N GLY A 134 0.52 -26.39 23.85
CA GLY A 134 -0.87 -25.91 23.70
C GLY A 134 -1.01 -24.42 23.44
N GLY A 135 0.06 -23.73 23.04
CA GLY A 135 0.04 -22.32 22.59
C GLY A 135 -0.56 -22.16 21.18
N THR A 136 -0.53 -20.95 20.64
CA THR A 136 -0.99 -20.64 19.28
C THR A 136 -0.04 -21.24 18.23
N ALA A 137 -0.57 -21.92 17.22
CA ALA A 137 0.22 -22.36 16.07
C ALA A 137 0.89 -21.15 15.40
N ARG A 138 2.14 -21.32 14.98
CA ARG A 138 2.90 -20.29 14.26
C ARG A 138 2.89 -20.61 12.78
N VAL A 139 3.01 -19.58 11.97
CA VAL A 139 3.21 -19.70 10.53
C VAL A 139 4.67 -19.40 10.22
N ASP A 140 5.32 -20.33 9.55
CA ASP A 140 6.70 -20.18 9.07
C ASP A 140 6.67 -20.01 7.54
N PRO A 141 6.82 -18.81 7.00
CA PRO A 141 6.77 -18.57 5.56
C PRO A 141 8.10 -18.95 4.90
N GLU A 142 8.02 -19.72 3.83
CA GLU A 142 9.13 -20.02 2.91
C GLU A 142 8.95 -19.20 1.63
N TRP A 143 9.83 -18.23 1.40
CA TRP A 143 9.75 -17.32 0.27
C TRP A 143 10.32 -17.94 -1.01
N GLY A 144 9.59 -17.78 -2.11
CA GLY A 144 10.02 -18.17 -3.45
C GLY A 144 10.65 -17.01 -4.24
N PRO A 145 11.10 -17.28 -5.46
CA PRO A 145 11.67 -16.27 -6.34
C PRO A 145 10.61 -15.25 -6.77
N VAL A 146 11.00 -13.96 -6.78
CA VAL A 146 10.13 -12.84 -7.19
C VAL A 146 9.74 -12.99 -8.66
N ARG A 147 8.47 -12.70 -8.97
CA ARG A 147 7.97 -12.63 -10.34
C ARG A 147 7.53 -11.21 -10.66
N HIS A 148 7.87 -10.75 -11.86
CA HIS A 148 7.54 -9.42 -12.33
C HIS A 148 6.54 -9.51 -13.48
N VAL A 149 5.48 -8.72 -13.43
CA VAL A 149 4.47 -8.60 -14.49
C VAL A 149 4.21 -7.12 -14.74
N ARG A 150 4.48 -6.68 -15.95
CA ARG A 150 4.18 -5.30 -16.38
C ARG A 150 2.74 -5.23 -16.84
N ASP A 151 2.01 -4.20 -16.40
CA ASP A 151 0.61 -3.92 -16.75
C ASP A 151 -0.30 -5.17 -16.61
N GLY A 152 -0.03 -5.98 -15.58
CA GLY A 152 -0.80 -7.16 -15.27
C GLY A 152 -2.22 -6.82 -14.79
N GLU A 153 -3.11 -7.80 -14.87
CA GLU A 153 -4.46 -7.67 -14.36
C GLU A 153 -4.45 -7.44 -12.83
N LEU A 154 -5.25 -6.48 -12.38
CA LEU A 154 -5.37 -6.09 -10.97
C LEU A 154 -6.72 -6.54 -10.40
N PRO A 155 -6.78 -6.90 -9.10
CA PRO A 155 -8.05 -7.02 -8.41
C PRO A 155 -8.89 -5.75 -8.60
N GLY A 156 -10.19 -5.91 -8.86
CA GLY A 156 -11.09 -4.78 -9.19
C GLY A 156 -10.97 -3.57 -8.26
N PRO A 157 -10.94 -3.73 -6.92
CA PRO A 157 -10.76 -2.62 -5.99
C PRO A 157 -9.39 -1.93 -6.10
N VAL A 158 -8.32 -2.67 -6.40
CA VAL A 158 -6.98 -2.09 -6.64
C VAL A 158 -6.96 -1.31 -7.95
N ALA A 159 -7.61 -1.82 -9.00
CA ALA A 159 -7.78 -1.08 -10.25
C ALA A 159 -8.58 0.22 -10.03
N ARG A 160 -9.66 0.17 -9.21
CA ARG A 160 -10.43 1.37 -8.83
C ARG A 160 -9.58 2.37 -8.01
N LEU A 161 -8.76 1.90 -7.05
CA LEU A 161 -7.81 2.74 -6.32
C LEU A 161 -6.93 3.52 -7.29
N LEU A 162 -6.30 2.84 -8.26
CA LEU A 162 -5.47 3.51 -9.25
C LEU A 162 -6.29 4.45 -10.15
N GLY A 163 -7.51 4.07 -10.52
CA GLY A 163 -8.42 4.91 -11.32
C GLY A 163 -8.76 6.22 -10.60
N VAL A 164 -9.06 6.16 -9.30
CA VAL A 164 -9.32 7.35 -8.47
C VAL A 164 -8.08 8.23 -8.39
N TRP A 165 -6.91 7.65 -8.13
CA TRP A 165 -5.66 8.40 -8.03
C TRP A 165 -5.23 9.03 -9.37
N ARG A 166 -5.42 8.32 -10.50
CA ARG A 166 -5.04 8.80 -11.83
C ARG A 166 -6.00 9.82 -12.42
N ALA A 167 -7.22 9.89 -11.90
CA ALA A 167 -8.18 10.88 -12.35
C ALA A 167 -7.68 12.29 -12.05
N GLU A 168 -7.52 13.09 -13.10
CA GLU A 168 -7.17 14.51 -12.96
C GLU A 168 -8.33 15.25 -12.30
N ARG A 169 -8.06 15.86 -11.17
CA ARG A 169 -9.01 16.70 -10.44
C ARG A 169 -8.25 17.75 -9.67
N ASP A 170 -8.70 18.98 -9.76
CA ASP A 170 -8.24 20.04 -8.88
C ASP A 170 -8.78 19.81 -7.47
N TRP A 171 -7.88 19.74 -6.51
CA TRP A 171 -8.20 19.58 -5.10
C TRP A 171 -7.87 20.88 -4.35
N PRO A 172 -8.87 21.67 -3.94
CA PRO A 172 -8.62 22.80 -3.05
C PRO A 172 -7.98 22.35 -1.74
N GLU A 173 -7.08 23.15 -1.18
CA GLU A 173 -6.36 22.82 0.06
C GLU A 173 -7.28 22.37 1.22
N VAL A 174 -8.44 23.04 1.34
CA VAL A 174 -9.45 22.68 2.37
C VAL A 174 -9.99 21.27 2.18
N GLU A 175 -10.10 20.78 0.94
CA GLU A 175 -10.56 19.43 0.64
C GLU A 175 -9.49 18.38 1.01
N VAL A 176 -8.21 18.70 0.91
CA VAL A 176 -7.12 17.80 1.33
C VAL A 176 -7.18 17.53 2.83
N ILE A 177 -7.33 18.59 3.64
CA ILE A 177 -7.47 18.47 5.11
C ILE A 177 -8.74 17.69 5.46
N GLY A 178 -9.85 18.02 4.81
CA GLY A 178 -11.12 17.33 5.00
C GLY A 178 -11.03 15.85 4.64
N THR A 179 -10.29 15.51 3.59
CA THR A 179 -10.04 14.13 3.17
C THR A 179 -9.25 13.35 4.20
N CYS A 180 -8.18 13.92 4.77
CA CYS A 180 -7.43 13.31 5.86
C CYS A 180 -8.34 12.99 7.05
N ALA A 181 -9.09 13.98 7.53
CA ALA A 181 -10.00 13.81 8.67
C ALA A 181 -11.11 12.77 8.41
N ALA A 182 -11.65 12.73 7.18
CA ALA A 182 -12.66 11.76 6.79
C ALA A 182 -12.10 10.33 6.77
N LEU A 183 -10.88 10.14 6.24
CA LEU A 183 -10.21 8.84 6.21
C LEU A 183 -9.86 8.35 7.62
N GLU A 184 -9.34 9.22 8.50
CA GLU A 184 -9.10 8.88 9.91
C GLU A 184 -10.38 8.46 10.62
N THR A 185 -11.47 9.24 10.44
CA THR A 185 -12.78 8.92 10.99
C THR A 185 -13.32 7.59 10.47
N ALA A 186 -13.04 7.25 9.22
CA ALA A 186 -13.40 5.97 8.63
C ALA A 186 -12.50 4.81 9.09
N GLY A 187 -11.42 5.07 9.83
CA GLY A 187 -10.53 4.07 10.42
C GLY A 187 -9.29 3.72 9.59
N TYR A 188 -8.96 4.49 8.55
CA TYR A 188 -7.69 4.33 7.83
C TYR A 188 -6.53 4.81 8.70
N GLY A 189 -5.44 4.02 8.71
CA GLY A 189 -4.20 4.44 9.35
C GLY A 189 -3.39 5.34 8.42
N MET A 190 -2.87 6.44 8.94
CA MET A 190 -1.98 7.33 8.20
C MET A 190 -0.70 7.56 8.97
N ARG A 191 0.43 7.59 8.25
CA ARG A 191 1.74 7.93 8.82
C ARG A 191 2.49 8.82 7.83
N TRP A 192 2.98 9.92 8.33
CA TRP A 192 3.73 10.90 7.59
C TRP A 192 5.20 10.85 7.99
N VAL A 193 6.08 11.11 7.04
CA VAL A 193 7.50 11.25 7.33
C VAL A 193 7.76 12.69 7.74
N SER A 194 8.26 12.89 8.96
CA SER A 194 8.65 14.21 9.44
C SER A 194 9.77 14.78 8.57
N ARG A 195 9.59 16.03 8.11
CA ARG A 195 10.54 16.72 7.25
C ARG A 195 10.68 18.17 7.66
N HIS A 196 11.85 18.73 7.41
CA HIS A 196 12.00 20.16 7.37
C HIS A 196 11.28 20.71 6.13
N VAL A 197 10.11 21.31 6.34
CA VAL A 197 9.31 21.89 5.27
C VAL A 197 9.97 23.20 4.86
N SER A 198 10.58 23.21 3.66
CA SER A 198 11.15 24.43 3.10
C SER A 198 10.06 25.35 2.55
N GLU A 199 10.37 26.65 2.37
CA GLU A 199 9.45 27.61 1.74
C GLU A 199 9.12 27.22 0.28
N SER A 200 10.02 26.48 -0.39
CA SER A 200 9.83 25.96 -1.74
C SER A 200 9.04 24.66 -1.81
N ALA A 201 8.66 24.07 -0.65
CA ALA A 201 7.86 22.85 -0.64
C ALA A 201 6.48 23.06 -1.28
N PRO A 202 5.92 22.05 -1.98
CA PRO A 202 4.56 22.08 -2.48
C PRO A 202 3.55 22.51 -1.43
N SER A 203 2.48 23.19 -1.84
CA SER A 203 1.47 23.76 -0.91
C SER A 203 0.88 22.71 0.01
N TRP A 204 0.58 21.53 -0.51
CA TRP A 204 0.04 20.41 0.26
C TRP A 204 1.01 19.87 1.33
N VAL A 205 2.33 19.92 1.10
CA VAL A 205 3.33 19.55 2.12
C VAL A 205 3.27 20.52 3.29
N ARG A 206 3.16 21.81 3.02
CA ARG A 206 3.03 22.84 4.06
C ARG A 206 1.74 22.70 4.87
N LEU A 207 0.64 22.29 4.20
CA LEU A 207 -0.64 22.02 4.88
C LEU A 207 -0.56 20.84 5.83
N LEU A 208 0.16 19.79 5.46
CA LEU A 208 0.31 18.59 6.28
C LEU A 208 1.42 18.73 7.34
N ALA A 209 2.25 19.77 7.29
CA ALA A 209 3.33 19.98 8.24
C ALA A 209 2.91 19.87 9.72
N PRO A 210 1.74 20.37 10.16
CA PRO A 210 1.27 20.20 11.54
C PRO A 210 0.96 18.76 11.92
N LEU A 211 0.70 17.88 10.93
CA LEU A 211 0.38 16.45 11.13
C LEU A 211 1.62 15.56 11.06
N MET A 212 2.77 16.12 10.64
CA MET A 212 4.04 15.42 10.43
C MET A 212 4.97 15.45 11.65
N GLY A 213 4.50 15.99 12.77
CA GLY A 213 5.25 16.16 14.03
C GLY A 213 5.17 14.97 14.97
#